data_4fb625b6e920bc29da9dc84e730ccbf9
#
_entry.id   4fb625b6e920bc29da9dc84e730ccbf9
#
_cell.length_a   1.000
_cell.length_b   1.000
_cell.length_c   1.000
_cell.angle_alpha   90.00
_cell.angle_beta   90.00
_cell.angle_gamma   90.00
#
_symmetry.space_group_name_H-M   'P 1'
#
loop_
_entity.id
_entity.type
_entity.pdbx_description
1 polymer ?
#
loop_
_entity_poly.entity_id
_entity_poly.type
_entity_poly.pdbx_seq_one_letter_code
_entity_poly.pdbx_strand_id
1 'polypeptide(L)'
;MVLVDRSDGLTGILHAVQVTYQKKQTRDTLRIRDHQAASKEALFPLYFMKTDAVETLIEKLLPLCTVVTPNIPEAEVLSGLKIKTVEDMEKAAQTIHERYHCAVLVKGGHFINDANDLLCADGRMTWFHGTRIDNPNTHGTGCTLSSAIASFLARGLDLNESIRHAKKYLSGALSSMLDLGKGAGPMDHGYTLAKDMNRN
;
A
#
# COMPACT_ATOMS: atom_id res chain seq x y z
N MET A 1 4.61 -2.57 -2.41
CA MET A 1 4.53 -2.64 -0.93
C MET A 1 5.04 -1.33 -0.37
N VAL A 2 4.33 -0.74 0.57
CA VAL A 2 4.80 0.46 1.28
C VAL A 2 4.86 0.14 2.75
N LEU A 3 5.93 0.56 3.38
CA LEU A 3 6.24 0.38 4.78
C LEU A 3 6.08 1.73 5.46
N VAL A 4 5.41 1.76 6.61
CA VAL A 4 5.30 2.95 7.45
C VAL A 4 6.12 2.68 8.70
N ASP A 5 7.18 3.45 8.88
CA ASP A 5 8.05 3.35 10.06
C ASP A 5 7.60 4.32 11.15
N ARG A 6 7.76 3.90 12.38
CA ARG A 6 7.58 4.71 13.59
C ARG A 6 8.95 4.95 14.17
N SER A 7 9.62 6.04 13.80
CA SER A 7 10.89 6.40 14.44
C SER A 7 10.68 6.79 15.90
N ASP A 8 11.41 6.13 16.80
CA ASP A 8 11.37 6.36 18.22
C ASP A 8 11.65 7.83 18.58
N GLY A 9 10.69 8.47 19.20
CA GLY A 9 10.93 9.51 20.19
C GLY A 9 11.22 10.93 19.71
N LEU A 10 11.32 11.23 18.43
CA LEU A 10 11.50 12.58 17.93
C LEU A 10 10.35 12.97 17.00
N THR A 11 9.39 13.69 17.57
CA THR A 11 8.39 14.51 16.89
C THR A 11 7.83 13.95 15.59
N GLY A 12 6.89 13.00 15.68
CA GLY A 12 5.77 12.86 14.74
C GLY A 12 6.04 12.76 13.24
N ILE A 13 7.26 12.48 12.80
CA ILE A 13 7.58 12.32 11.38
C ILE A 13 7.49 10.83 11.05
N LEU A 14 6.38 10.44 10.43
CA LEU A 14 6.20 9.15 9.83
C LEU A 14 6.87 9.14 8.46
N HIS A 15 7.87 8.30 8.29
CA HIS A 15 8.45 8.05 6.98
C HIS A 15 7.66 6.96 6.26
N ALA A 16 6.99 7.31 5.16
CA ALA A 16 6.49 6.32 4.23
C ALA A 16 7.64 5.90 3.31
N VAL A 17 8.11 4.67 3.46
CA VAL A 17 9.20 4.14 2.62
C VAL A 17 8.60 3.30 1.52
N GLN A 18 8.78 3.75 0.28
CA GLN A 18 8.48 2.96 -0.90
C GLN A 18 9.74 2.25 -1.35
N VAL A 19 9.74 0.92 -1.30
CA VAL A 19 10.83 0.13 -1.83
C VAL A 19 10.62 -0.08 -3.32
N THR A 20 11.49 0.50 -4.14
CA THR A 20 11.49 0.33 -5.60
C THR A 20 12.80 -0.36 -6.00
N TYR A 21 12.67 -1.49 -6.69
CA TYR A 21 13.81 -2.16 -7.29
C TYR A 21 14.03 -1.65 -8.71
N GLN A 22 15.21 -1.11 -9.01
CA GLN A 22 15.61 -0.74 -10.36
C GLN A 22 16.69 -1.68 -10.86
N LYS A 23 16.38 -2.46 -11.90
CA LYS A 23 17.37 -3.27 -12.63
C LYS A 23 18.13 -2.35 -13.58
N LYS A 24 19.35 -1.96 -13.23
CA LYS A 24 20.31 -1.43 -14.21
C LYS A 24 21.13 -2.58 -14.78
N GLN A 25 21.44 -2.52 -16.08
CA GLN A 25 22.16 -3.58 -16.82
C GLN A 25 23.53 -3.98 -16.24
N THR A 26 24.05 -3.29 -15.25
CA THR A 26 25.38 -3.57 -14.67
C THR A 26 25.47 -3.52 -13.14
N ARG A 27 24.44 -3.10 -12.42
CA ARG A 27 24.43 -3.14 -10.94
C ARG A 27 23.00 -3.14 -10.43
N ASP A 28 22.66 -4.17 -9.67
CA ASP A 28 21.40 -4.24 -8.92
C ASP A 28 21.53 -3.37 -7.66
N THR A 29 20.76 -2.32 -7.57
CA THR A 29 20.76 -1.43 -6.38
C THR A 29 19.35 -1.33 -5.84
N LEU A 30 19.17 -1.69 -4.58
CA LEU A 30 17.95 -1.36 -3.82
C LEU A 30 18.01 0.15 -3.54
N ARG A 31 17.04 0.91 -4.05
CA ARG A 31 16.89 2.32 -3.69
C ARG A 31 15.66 2.52 -2.84
N ILE A 32 15.89 3.00 -1.65
CA ILE A 32 14.87 3.55 -0.77
C ILE A 32 14.70 5.01 -1.20
N ARG A 33 13.54 5.40 -1.68
CA ARG A 33 13.28 6.78 -2.09
C ARG A 33 12.25 7.40 -1.18
N ASP A 34 12.57 8.55 -0.63
CA ASP A 34 11.60 9.52 -0.19
C ASP A 34 10.75 10.01 -1.36
N HIS A 35 9.48 10.26 -1.12
CA HIS A 35 8.50 10.59 -2.13
C HIS A 35 8.80 11.92 -2.83
N GLN A 36 9.58 11.89 -3.90
CA GLN A 36 9.53 12.91 -4.94
C GLN A 36 9.96 12.29 -6.29
N ALA A 37 9.03 12.26 -7.19
CA ALA A 37 9.12 11.89 -8.61
C ALA A 37 8.52 10.52 -8.96
N ALA A 38 7.31 10.58 -9.47
CA ALA A 38 6.71 9.53 -10.28
C ALA A 38 7.53 9.36 -11.57
N SER A 39 8.44 8.42 -11.61
CA SER A 39 9.00 7.92 -12.86
C SER A 39 8.23 6.67 -13.27
N LYS A 40 8.00 6.53 -14.58
CA LYS A 40 7.23 5.47 -15.26
C LYS A 40 7.78 4.06 -15.11
N GLU A 41 8.49 3.74 -14.04
CA GLU A 41 9.06 2.42 -13.84
C GLU A 41 8.20 1.63 -12.88
N ALA A 42 7.71 0.52 -13.40
CA ALA A 42 6.81 -0.41 -12.75
C ALA A 42 7.24 -0.72 -11.30
N LEU A 43 6.31 -0.58 -10.38
CA LEU A 43 6.38 -1.21 -9.07
C LEU A 43 6.44 -2.72 -9.30
N PHE A 44 7.64 -3.28 -9.18
CA PHE A 44 7.79 -4.72 -9.27
C PHE A 44 7.22 -5.36 -8.01
N PRO A 45 6.29 -6.30 -8.14
CA PRO A 45 5.88 -7.14 -7.03
C PRO A 45 7.09 -7.82 -6.39
N LEU A 46 7.01 -8.10 -5.08
CA LEU A 46 8.09 -8.78 -4.34
C LEU A 46 8.63 -10.03 -5.03
N TYR A 47 7.79 -10.78 -5.72
CA TYR A 47 8.20 -12.02 -6.39
C TYR A 47 9.10 -11.80 -7.62
N PHE A 48 9.24 -10.57 -8.12
CA PHE A 48 10.23 -10.21 -9.15
C PHE A 48 11.54 -9.67 -8.56
N MET A 49 11.59 -9.47 -7.24
CA MET A 49 12.83 -9.07 -6.58
C MET A 49 13.79 -10.26 -6.50
N LYS A 50 15.09 -9.97 -6.50
CA LYS A 50 16.08 -11.01 -6.19
C LYS A 50 15.90 -11.50 -4.75
N THR A 51 16.19 -12.76 -4.51
CA THR A 51 16.03 -13.40 -3.20
C THR A 51 16.74 -12.63 -2.08
N ASP A 52 17.97 -12.18 -2.32
CA ASP A 52 18.77 -11.38 -1.38
C ASP A 52 18.12 -10.03 -1.03
N ALA A 53 17.44 -9.40 -1.98
CA ALA A 53 16.70 -8.15 -1.73
C ALA A 53 15.43 -8.39 -0.91
N VAL A 54 14.73 -9.50 -1.15
CA VAL A 54 13.56 -9.91 -0.34
C VAL A 54 13.99 -10.24 1.08
N GLU A 55 15.08 -11.00 1.24
CA GLU A 55 15.65 -11.34 2.55
C GLU A 55 16.06 -10.09 3.32
N THR A 56 16.76 -9.15 2.67
CA THR A 56 17.14 -7.87 3.28
C THR A 56 15.92 -7.06 3.73
N LEU A 57 14.88 -7.01 2.92
CA LEU A 57 13.63 -6.33 3.26
C LEU A 57 12.98 -6.97 4.48
N ILE A 58 12.88 -8.29 4.50
CA ILE A 58 12.30 -9.06 5.61
C ILE A 58 13.10 -8.86 6.89
N GLU A 59 14.41 -8.95 6.82
CA GLU A 59 15.27 -8.90 8.02
C GLU A 59 15.48 -7.49 8.57
N LYS A 60 15.54 -6.48 7.70
CA LYS A 60 15.97 -5.13 8.09
C LYS A 60 14.85 -4.10 8.13
N LEU A 61 13.82 -4.26 7.28
CA LEU A 61 12.75 -3.28 7.18
C LEU A 61 11.46 -3.71 7.87
N LEU A 62 11.00 -4.94 7.66
CA LEU A 62 9.71 -5.36 8.21
C LEU A 62 9.61 -5.23 9.72
N PRO A 63 10.67 -5.52 10.51
CA PRO A 63 10.61 -5.36 11.97
C PRO A 63 10.46 -3.91 12.44
N LEU A 64 10.75 -2.94 11.58
CA LEU A 64 10.63 -1.50 11.88
C LEU A 64 9.27 -0.92 11.44
N CYS A 65 8.41 -1.72 10.82
CA CYS A 65 7.18 -1.22 10.23
C CYS A 65 6.04 -1.13 11.23
N THR A 66 5.32 -0.02 11.22
CA THR A 66 4.02 0.08 11.88
C THR A 66 2.98 -0.76 11.13
N VAL A 67 2.96 -0.66 9.80
CA VAL A 67 2.06 -1.42 8.94
C VAL A 67 2.70 -1.72 7.59
N VAL A 68 2.47 -2.92 7.10
CA VAL A 68 2.83 -3.36 5.75
C VAL A 68 1.56 -3.58 4.93
N THR A 69 1.57 -3.17 3.65
CA THR A 69 0.37 -3.18 2.80
C THR A 69 0.57 -4.07 1.56
N PRO A 70 0.75 -5.40 1.71
CA PRO A 70 0.95 -6.30 0.59
C PRO A 70 -0.32 -6.48 -0.26
N ASN A 71 -0.16 -6.63 -1.57
CA ASN A 71 -1.17 -7.24 -2.41
C ASN A 71 -1.13 -8.78 -2.24
N ILE A 72 -2.07 -9.51 -2.87
CA ILE A 72 -2.15 -10.97 -2.71
C ILE A 72 -0.85 -11.69 -3.12
N PRO A 73 -0.24 -11.43 -4.31
CA PRO A 73 1.06 -12.03 -4.65
C PRO A 73 2.18 -11.72 -3.66
N GLU A 74 2.23 -10.50 -3.14
CA GLU A 74 3.20 -10.09 -2.12
C GLU A 74 2.94 -10.79 -0.78
N ALA A 75 1.68 -10.93 -0.38
CA ALA A 75 1.29 -11.65 0.82
C ALA A 75 1.62 -13.15 0.72
N GLU A 76 1.46 -13.76 -0.46
CA GLU A 76 1.90 -15.14 -0.70
C GLU A 76 3.41 -15.29 -0.49
N VAL A 77 4.23 -14.37 -0.98
CA VAL A 77 5.69 -14.41 -0.77
C VAL A 77 6.03 -14.25 0.71
N LEU A 78 5.42 -13.29 1.40
CA LEU A 78 5.72 -13.00 2.80
C LEU A 78 5.24 -14.10 3.76
N SER A 79 4.08 -14.69 3.48
CA SER A 79 3.52 -15.76 4.31
C SER A 79 4.09 -17.15 3.98
N GLY A 80 4.49 -17.37 2.73
CA GLY A 80 4.80 -18.69 2.17
C GLY A 80 3.56 -19.52 1.85
N LEU A 81 2.36 -18.94 1.91
CA LEU A 81 1.08 -19.61 1.67
C LEU A 81 0.51 -19.21 0.31
N LYS A 82 -0.32 -20.08 -0.29
CA LYS A 82 -1.13 -19.72 -1.45
C LYS A 82 -2.48 -19.19 -1.01
N ILE A 83 -2.93 -18.10 -1.65
CA ILE A 83 -4.16 -17.39 -1.30
C ILE A 83 -5.17 -17.55 -2.44
N LYS A 84 -6.19 -18.38 -2.20
CA LYS A 84 -7.28 -18.65 -3.15
C LYS A 84 -8.65 -18.32 -2.57
N THR A 85 -8.78 -18.28 -1.27
CA THR A 85 -10.02 -18.05 -0.54
C THR A 85 -9.84 -16.92 0.47
N VAL A 86 -10.94 -16.48 1.08
CA VAL A 86 -10.95 -15.51 2.17
C VAL A 86 -10.19 -16.05 3.39
N GLU A 87 -10.40 -17.32 3.70
CA GLU A 87 -9.74 -18.00 4.82
C GLU A 87 -8.21 -18.12 4.60
N ASP A 88 -7.77 -18.31 3.36
CA ASP A 88 -6.34 -18.29 3.03
C ASP A 88 -5.75 -16.89 3.23
N MET A 89 -6.51 -15.85 2.88
CA MET A 89 -6.09 -14.46 3.08
C MET A 89 -5.95 -14.11 4.57
N GLU A 90 -6.90 -14.56 5.40
CA GLU A 90 -6.84 -14.40 6.86
C GLU A 90 -5.62 -15.13 7.45
N LYS A 91 -5.40 -16.39 7.06
CA LYS A 91 -4.22 -17.16 7.50
C LYS A 91 -2.91 -16.50 7.07
N ALA A 92 -2.84 -15.99 5.83
CA ALA A 92 -1.64 -15.32 5.35
C ALA A 92 -1.39 -14.02 6.12
N ALA A 93 -2.42 -13.20 6.34
CA ALA A 93 -2.31 -11.98 7.13
C ALA A 93 -1.84 -12.26 8.56
N GLN A 94 -2.39 -13.27 9.21
CA GLN A 94 -1.99 -13.70 10.55
C GLN A 94 -0.54 -14.19 10.57
N THR A 95 -0.16 -15.05 9.61
CA THR A 95 1.21 -15.59 9.51
C THR A 95 2.24 -14.47 9.35
N ILE A 96 1.94 -13.45 8.52
CA ILE A 96 2.81 -12.30 8.31
C ILE A 96 2.90 -11.46 9.60
N HIS A 97 1.76 -11.19 10.24
CA HIS A 97 1.69 -10.44 11.50
C HIS A 97 2.52 -11.08 12.61
N GLU A 98 2.33 -12.38 12.83
CA GLU A 98 3.04 -13.14 13.85
C GLU A 98 4.55 -13.24 13.59
N ARG A 99 4.93 -13.40 12.30
CA ARG A 99 6.34 -13.55 11.90
C ARG A 99 7.12 -12.26 11.99
N TYR A 100 6.51 -11.12 11.64
CA TYR A 100 7.24 -9.86 11.51
C TYR A 100 6.84 -8.80 12.54
N HIS A 101 5.89 -9.11 13.43
CA HIS A 101 5.44 -8.26 14.53
C HIS A 101 4.98 -6.85 14.10
N CYS A 102 4.42 -6.72 12.92
CA CYS A 102 3.86 -5.48 12.39
C CYS A 102 2.40 -5.66 11.98
N ALA A 103 1.63 -4.59 11.92
CA ALA A 103 0.29 -4.66 11.34
C ALA A 103 0.36 -4.99 9.85
N VAL A 104 -0.61 -5.71 9.33
CA VAL A 104 -0.65 -6.19 7.94
C VAL A 104 -1.98 -5.84 7.30
N LEU A 105 -1.96 -4.99 6.29
CA LEU A 105 -3.13 -4.71 5.47
C LEU A 105 -3.00 -5.44 4.13
N VAL A 106 -3.56 -6.64 4.02
CA VAL A 106 -3.61 -7.38 2.76
C VAL A 106 -4.65 -6.74 1.86
N LYS A 107 -4.21 -6.29 0.67
CA LYS A 107 -5.10 -5.68 -0.33
C LYS A 107 -5.77 -6.78 -1.14
N GLY A 108 -7.11 -6.89 -1.07
CA GLY A 108 -7.88 -7.95 -1.72
C GLY A 108 -7.83 -7.87 -3.25
N GLY A 109 -7.97 -6.70 -3.82
CA GLY A 109 -7.82 -6.48 -5.26
C GLY A 109 -8.61 -7.44 -6.12
N HIS A 110 -8.14 -7.71 -7.33
CA HIS A 110 -8.83 -8.35 -8.44
C HIS A 110 -9.20 -9.85 -8.27
N PHE A 111 -8.86 -10.52 -7.17
CA PHE A 111 -8.83 -11.99 -7.18
C PHE A 111 -9.93 -12.70 -6.37
N ILE A 112 -10.36 -12.13 -5.24
CA ILE A 112 -11.27 -12.87 -4.33
C ILE A 112 -12.58 -12.15 -4.09
N ASN A 113 -12.56 -10.83 -4.02
CA ASN A 113 -13.74 -9.98 -3.82
C ASN A 113 -13.44 -8.58 -4.32
N ASP A 114 -14.44 -7.78 -4.59
CA ASP A 114 -14.36 -6.38 -5.00
C ASP A 114 -13.17 -5.62 -4.35
N ALA A 115 -13.14 -4.45 -3.98
CA ALA A 115 -12.02 -3.73 -3.37
C ALA A 115 -11.91 -3.93 -1.84
N ASN A 116 -12.11 -5.16 -1.34
CA ASN A 116 -12.05 -5.45 0.10
C ASN A 116 -10.61 -5.72 0.55
N ASP A 117 -10.20 -5.05 1.63
CA ASP A 117 -8.87 -5.22 2.24
C ASP A 117 -9.01 -5.76 3.65
N LEU A 118 -8.06 -6.59 4.08
CA LEU A 118 -8.02 -7.20 5.40
C LEU A 118 -6.86 -6.67 6.22
N LEU A 119 -7.17 -6.06 7.35
CA LEU A 119 -6.17 -5.70 8.36
C LEU A 119 -6.07 -6.79 9.43
N CYS A 120 -4.84 -7.23 9.69
CA CYS A 120 -4.46 -8.00 10.88
C CYS A 120 -3.58 -7.11 11.75
N ALA A 121 -4.04 -6.76 12.94
CA ALA A 121 -3.31 -5.94 13.90
C ALA A 121 -3.72 -6.32 15.32
N ASP A 122 -2.76 -6.39 16.25
CA ASP A 122 -2.98 -6.72 17.66
C ASP A 122 -3.82 -8.00 17.86
N GLY A 123 -3.59 -9.01 17.01
CA GLY A 123 -4.31 -10.28 17.04
C GLY A 123 -5.78 -10.20 16.58
N ARG A 124 -6.19 -9.07 15.98
CA ARG A 124 -7.56 -8.86 15.50
C ARG A 124 -7.58 -8.73 13.99
N MET A 125 -8.63 -9.28 13.37
CA MET A 125 -8.93 -9.13 11.95
C MET A 125 -10.01 -8.07 11.74
N THR A 126 -9.78 -7.14 10.82
CA THR A 126 -10.74 -6.09 10.46
C THR A 126 -10.85 -6.00 8.94
N TRP A 127 -12.05 -6.19 8.41
CA TRP A 127 -12.33 -6.03 6.99
C TRP A 127 -12.71 -4.59 6.65
N PHE A 128 -12.08 -4.06 5.62
CA PHE A 128 -12.41 -2.77 5.02
C PHE A 128 -13.04 -3.00 3.67
N HIS A 129 -14.35 -2.95 3.62
CA HIS A 129 -15.09 -3.12 2.38
C HIS A 129 -14.90 -1.92 1.45
N GLY A 130 -14.87 -2.19 0.16
CA GLY A 130 -14.80 -1.19 -0.89
C GLY A 130 -15.51 -1.66 -2.14
N THR A 131 -16.10 -0.71 -2.87
CA THR A 131 -16.67 -1.00 -4.19
C THR A 131 -15.61 -0.77 -5.26
N ARG A 132 -15.49 -1.69 -6.19
CA ARG A 132 -14.63 -1.51 -7.35
C ARG A 132 -15.15 -0.36 -8.20
N ILE A 133 -14.28 0.59 -8.49
CA ILE A 133 -14.55 1.70 -9.39
C ILE A 133 -13.95 1.33 -10.74
N ASP A 134 -14.80 1.28 -11.77
CA ASP A 134 -14.37 0.99 -13.13
C ASP A 134 -13.75 2.25 -13.74
N ASN A 135 -12.45 2.41 -13.47
CA ASN A 135 -11.63 3.50 -13.97
C ASN A 135 -10.38 2.90 -14.63
N PRO A 136 -10.08 3.24 -15.90
CA PRO A 136 -8.86 2.75 -16.56
C PRO A 136 -7.56 3.25 -15.89
N ASN A 137 -7.64 4.34 -15.13
CA ASN A 137 -6.50 5.01 -14.49
C ASN A 137 -6.21 4.40 -13.11
N THR A 138 -5.91 3.10 -13.06
CA THR A 138 -5.64 2.38 -11.81
C THR A 138 -4.17 2.36 -11.40
N HIS A 139 -3.28 2.91 -12.25
CA HIS A 139 -1.86 2.95 -11.93
C HIS A 139 -1.60 3.83 -10.71
N GLY A 140 -0.82 3.31 -9.75
CA GLY A 140 -0.47 4.03 -8.53
C GLY A 140 -1.50 3.96 -7.39
N THR A 141 -2.61 3.22 -7.54
CA THR A 141 -3.63 3.08 -6.47
C THR A 141 -3.06 2.53 -5.18
N GLY A 142 -2.19 1.52 -5.26
CA GLY A 142 -1.51 0.95 -4.08
C GLY A 142 -0.58 1.94 -3.39
N CYS A 143 0.18 2.73 -4.17
CA CYS A 143 1.06 3.77 -3.64
C CYS A 143 0.26 4.90 -2.99
N THR A 144 -0.84 5.31 -3.63
CA THR A 144 -1.73 6.34 -3.10
C THR A 144 -2.37 5.89 -1.78
N LEU A 145 -2.86 4.65 -1.72
CA LEU A 145 -3.44 4.11 -0.49
C LEU A 145 -2.44 4.14 0.67
N SER A 146 -1.25 3.63 0.45
CA SER A 146 -0.23 3.55 1.51
C SER A 146 0.29 4.93 1.93
N SER A 147 0.49 5.85 0.99
CA SER A 147 0.90 7.23 1.29
C SER A 147 -0.19 7.98 2.07
N ALA A 148 -1.46 7.75 1.72
CA ALA A 148 -2.58 8.33 2.45
C ALA A 148 -2.68 7.75 3.88
N ILE A 149 -2.51 6.43 4.07
CA ILE A 149 -2.45 5.81 5.40
C ILE A 149 -1.34 6.46 6.24
N ALA A 150 -0.12 6.56 5.69
CA ALA A 150 1.00 7.20 6.36
C ALA A 150 0.70 8.65 6.76
N SER A 151 0.07 9.41 5.85
CA SER A 151 -0.28 10.80 6.10
C SER A 151 -1.30 10.95 7.23
N PHE A 152 -2.31 10.07 7.31
CA PHE A 152 -3.29 10.10 8.38
C PHE A 152 -2.72 9.64 9.72
N LEU A 153 -1.86 8.62 9.73
CA LEU A 153 -1.10 8.22 10.92
C LEU A 153 -0.22 9.36 11.44
N ALA A 154 0.47 10.09 10.54
CA ALA A 154 1.29 11.25 10.90
C ALA A 154 0.48 12.39 11.53
N ARG A 155 -0.82 12.48 11.20
CA ARG A 155 -1.77 13.43 11.81
C ARG A 155 -2.34 12.94 13.15
N GLY A 156 -1.91 11.78 13.64
CA GLY A 156 -2.32 11.24 14.94
C GLY A 156 -3.59 10.40 14.93
N LEU A 157 -4.13 10.04 13.76
CA LEU A 157 -5.26 9.10 13.69
C LEU A 157 -4.76 7.68 14.03
N ASP A 158 -5.63 6.86 14.62
CA ASP A 158 -5.35 5.44 14.76
C ASP A 158 -5.29 4.72 13.41
N LEU A 159 -4.80 3.49 13.40
CA LEU A 159 -4.57 2.74 12.18
C LEU A 159 -5.88 2.44 11.43
N ASN A 160 -6.96 2.09 12.13
CA ASN A 160 -8.26 1.79 11.51
C ASN A 160 -8.84 3.04 10.84
N GLU A 161 -8.84 4.17 11.54
CA GLU A 161 -9.31 5.44 10.99
C GLU A 161 -8.42 5.90 9.82
N SER A 162 -7.11 5.74 9.94
CA SER A 162 -6.18 6.05 8.85
C SER A 162 -6.48 5.26 7.58
N ILE A 163 -6.76 3.96 7.71
CA ILE A 163 -7.14 3.11 6.58
C ILE A 163 -8.50 3.55 5.99
N ARG A 164 -9.51 3.81 6.83
CA ARG A 164 -10.83 4.28 6.35
C ARG A 164 -10.72 5.57 5.56
N HIS A 165 -10.00 6.55 6.09
CA HIS A 165 -9.78 7.83 5.43
C HIS A 165 -8.99 7.68 4.13
N ALA A 166 -7.95 6.84 4.12
CA ALA A 166 -7.15 6.57 2.94
C ALA A 166 -7.97 5.89 1.82
N LYS A 167 -8.81 4.90 2.17
CA LYS A 167 -9.73 4.26 1.21
C LYS A 167 -10.75 5.25 0.65
N LYS A 168 -11.32 6.10 1.50
CA LYS A 168 -12.25 7.16 1.07
C LYS A 168 -11.58 8.14 0.10
N TYR A 169 -10.35 8.57 0.41
CA TYR A 169 -9.57 9.44 -0.44
C TYR A 169 -9.29 8.78 -1.80
N LEU A 170 -8.80 7.54 -1.79
CA LEU A 170 -8.52 6.78 -3.02
C LEU A 170 -9.77 6.61 -3.88
N SER A 171 -10.89 6.22 -3.27
CA SER A 171 -12.17 6.08 -3.98
C SER A 171 -12.64 7.41 -4.59
N GLY A 172 -12.46 8.52 -3.88
CA GLY A 172 -12.78 9.85 -4.40
C GLY A 172 -11.93 10.23 -5.63
N ALA A 173 -10.62 9.99 -5.55
CA ALA A 173 -9.70 10.26 -6.65
C ALA A 173 -9.97 9.39 -7.89
N LEU A 174 -10.40 8.14 -7.69
CA LEU A 174 -10.80 7.25 -8.78
C LEU A 174 -12.17 7.64 -9.37
N SER A 175 -13.12 8.03 -8.53
CA SER A 175 -14.50 8.38 -8.96
C SER A 175 -14.58 9.68 -9.73
N SER A 176 -13.56 10.54 -9.69
CA SER A 176 -13.52 11.79 -10.46
C SER A 176 -13.36 11.57 -11.95
N MET A 177 -12.94 10.36 -12.38
CA MET A 177 -12.78 9.98 -13.79
C MET A 177 -11.95 10.98 -14.60
N LEU A 178 -10.85 11.47 -14.03
CA LEU A 178 -9.96 12.42 -14.70
C LEU A 178 -9.45 11.82 -16.01
N ASP A 179 -9.77 12.46 -17.14
CA ASP A 179 -9.35 12.03 -18.46
C ASP A 179 -8.22 12.92 -18.98
N LEU A 180 -6.99 12.46 -18.81
CA LEU A 180 -5.79 13.16 -19.28
C LEU A 180 -4.87 12.20 -20.04
N GLY A 181 -4.55 12.60 -21.27
CA GLY A 181 -3.63 11.86 -22.13
C GLY A 181 -4.30 10.79 -23.00
N LYS A 182 -3.50 9.86 -23.56
CA LYS A 182 -3.97 8.83 -24.52
C LYS A 182 -3.75 7.40 -24.01
N GLY A 183 -3.42 7.23 -22.74
CA GLY A 183 -3.15 5.94 -22.11
C GLY A 183 -3.79 5.86 -20.72
N ALA A 184 -3.27 4.99 -19.85
CA ALA A 184 -3.65 5.00 -18.45
C ALA A 184 -3.24 6.36 -17.84
N GLY A 185 -4.21 7.22 -17.60
CA GLY A 185 -4.01 8.57 -17.07
C GLY A 185 -3.74 8.56 -15.55
N PRO A 186 -3.48 9.72 -14.97
CA PRO A 186 -3.31 9.86 -13.52
C PRO A 186 -4.65 9.80 -12.79
N MET A 187 -4.63 9.43 -11.52
CA MET A 187 -5.76 9.67 -10.62
C MET A 187 -5.85 11.17 -10.30
N ASP A 188 -7.07 11.65 -10.08
CA ASP A 188 -7.30 13.03 -9.67
C ASP A 188 -7.04 13.23 -8.18
N HIS A 189 -5.81 13.54 -7.84
CA HIS A 189 -5.44 13.85 -6.46
C HIS A 189 -6.00 15.19 -5.95
N GLY A 190 -6.49 16.04 -6.86
CA GLY A 190 -7.10 17.34 -6.56
C GLY A 190 -8.63 17.33 -6.49
N TYR A 191 -9.28 16.18 -6.56
CA TYR A 191 -10.74 16.06 -6.66
C TYR A 191 -11.55 16.80 -5.57
N THR A 192 -10.95 17.01 -4.40
CA THR A 192 -11.58 17.77 -3.30
C THR A 192 -11.50 19.28 -3.54
N LEU A 193 -10.43 19.78 -4.16
CA LEU A 193 -10.21 21.20 -4.42
C LEU A 193 -11.22 21.75 -5.43
N ALA A 194 -11.56 20.97 -6.46
CA ALA A 194 -12.55 21.36 -7.47
C ALA A 194 -13.95 21.54 -6.87
N LYS A 195 -14.30 20.81 -5.80
CA LYS A 195 -15.59 20.94 -5.10
C LYS A 195 -15.69 22.23 -4.29
N ASP A 196 -14.58 22.71 -3.75
CA ASP A 196 -14.56 23.93 -2.96
C ASP A 196 -14.55 25.20 -3.83
N MET A 197 -13.99 25.13 -5.05
CA MET A 197 -14.02 26.23 -6.02
C MET A 197 -15.42 26.50 -6.62
N ASN A 198 -16.32 25.52 -6.61
CA ASN A 198 -17.69 25.66 -7.10
C ASN A 198 -18.71 26.09 -6.01
N ARG A 199 -18.25 26.42 -4.80
CA ARG A 199 -19.10 26.84 -3.68
C ARG A 199 -19.12 28.34 -3.40
N ASN A 200 -18.49 29.15 -4.26
CA ASN A 200 -18.48 30.63 -4.18
C ASN A 200 -19.40 31.24 -5.25
#